data_6b81d7fa82a742fc4746bc5a5d97516a
#
_entry.id   6b81d7fa82a742fc4746bc5a5d97516a
#
_cell.length_a   1.000
_cell.length_b   1.000
_cell.length_c   1.000
_cell.angle_alpha   90.00
_cell.angle_beta   90.00
_cell.angle_gamma   90.00
#
_symmetry.space_group_name_H-M   'P 1'
#
loop_
_entity.id
_entity.type
_entity.pdbx_description
1 polymer ?
#
loop_
_entity_poly.entity_id
_entity_poly.type
_entity_poly.pdbx_seq_one_letter_code
_entity_poly.pdbx_strand_id
1 'polypeptide(L)'
;MCTGSEKSKPSLMCPSLRRQLQTHKNVLRLLHEYKLASTQINGQRILSIQPIRWSGPTPGIECEIFVGRIPKTIYEDTLYPLFKMVGEVFQIRLMVDMAELTRGYCFIMYTNPEDAARAIIQLDQYEISPGRKIRVLASVNKCKLYIGPLPWHIESEEVVRVRSLFIFYAYIYYL
;
A
#
# COMPACT_ATOMS: atom_id res chain seq x y z
N MET A 1 0.15 54.21 -25.46
CA MET A 1 0.94 52.98 -25.23
C MET A 1 0.57 52.49 -23.83
N CYS A 2 -0.39 51.58 -23.73
CA CYS A 2 -0.80 50.96 -22.47
C CYS A 2 -0.39 49.48 -22.52
N THR A 3 0.66 49.16 -21.80
CA THR A 3 1.07 47.75 -21.60
C THR A 3 0.31 47.20 -20.41
N GLY A 4 -0.80 46.52 -20.66
CA GLY A 4 -1.52 45.79 -19.65
C GLY A 4 -0.80 44.50 -19.33
N SER A 5 -0.19 44.39 -18.15
CA SER A 5 0.32 43.12 -17.64
C SER A 5 -0.86 42.25 -17.18
N GLU A 6 -1.26 41.29 -17.95
CA GLU A 6 -2.16 40.23 -17.52
C GLU A 6 -1.51 39.43 -16.41
N LYS A 7 -1.86 39.75 -15.17
CA LYS A 7 -1.63 38.86 -14.04
C LYS A 7 -2.54 37.66 -14.24
N SER A 8 -1.98 36.52 -14.68
CA SER A 8 -2.67 35.24 -14.75
C SER A 8 -3.25 34.90 -13.38
N LYS A 9 -4.59 34.88 -13.28
CA LYS A 9 -5.32 34.45 -12.10
C LYS A 9 -4.91 33.00 -11.75
N PRO A 10 -4.66 32.68 -10.47
CA PRO A 10 -4.37 31.29 -10.10
C PRO A 10 -5.56 30.42 -10.49
N SER A 11 -5.31 29.37 -11.27
CA SER A 11 -6.32 28.48 -11.82
C SER A 11 -7.25 27.96 -10.72
N LEU A 12 -8.54 27.99 -11.00
CA LEU A 12 -9.63 27.42 -10.18
C LEU A 12 -9.53 25.88 -10.13
N MET A 13 -8.43 25.37 -9.58
CA MET A 13 -8.27 23.94 -9.38
C MET A 13 -9.11 23.50 -8.18
N CYS A 14 -9.97 22.48 -8.39
CA CYS A 14 -10.76 21.86 -7.33
C CYS A 14 -9.86 21.47 -6.13
N PRO A 15 -10.31 21.68 -4.87
CA PRO A 15 -9.51 21.36 -3.67
C PRO A 15 -9.05 19.90 -3.61
N SER A 16 -9.84 18.96 -4.09
CA SER A 16 -9.48 17.54 -4.16
C SER A 16 -8.31 17.30 -5.11
N LEU A 17 -8.37 17.86 -6.31
CA LEU A 17 -7.30 17.72 -7.31
C LEU A 17 -6.00 18.39 -6.84
N ARG A 18 -6.12 19.55 -6.16
CA ARG A 18 -4.95 20.22 -5.56
C ARG A 18 -4.28 19.35 -4.51
N ARG A 19 -5.06 18.64 -3.67
CA ARG A 19 -4.56 17.71 -2.67
C ARG A 19 -3.87 16.52 -3.32
N GLN A 20 -4.48 15.89 -4.32
CA GLN A 20 -3.88 14.78 -5.05
C GLN A 20 -2.54 15.17 -5.69
N LEU A 21 -2.49 16.34 -6.33
CA LEU A 21 -1.25 16.85 -6.92
C LEU A 21 -0.17 17.09 -5.86
N GLN A 22 -0.55 17.62 -4.68
CA GLN A 22 0.41 17.81 -3.59
C GLN A 22 0.92 16.48 -3.05
N THR A 23 0.04 15.51 -2.83
CA THR A 23 0.42 14.15 -2.42
C THR A 23 1.38 13.53 -3.42
N HIS A 24 1.07 13.62 -4.73
CA HIS A 24 1.95 13.10 -5.77
C HIS A 24 3.37 13.75 -5.73
N LYS A 25 3.45 15.06 -5.58
CA LYS A 25 4.73 15.75 -5.42
C LYS A 25 5.49 15.30 -4.17
N ASN A 26 4.79 15.08 -3.07
CA ASN A 26 5.40 14.60 -1.83
C ASN A 26 5.94 13.18 -2.01
N VAL A 27 5.18 12.29 -2.67
CA VAL A 27 5.63 10.91 -2.96
C VAL A 27 6.88 10.93 -3.86
N LEU A 28 6.91 11.75 -4.91
CA LEU A 28 8.10 11.88 -5.76
C LEU A 28 9.33 12.35 -4.97
N ARG A 29 9.16 13.30 -4.04
CA ARG A 29 10.24 13.74 -3.16
C ARG A 29 10.73 12.61 -2.27
N LEU A 30 9.81 11.87 -1.67
CA LEU A 30 10.09 10.70 -0.83
C LEU A 30 10.86 9.62 -1.60
N LEU A 31 10.45 9.31 -2.84
CA LEU A 31 11.16 8.35 -3.70
C LEU A 31 12.61 8.77 -3.95
N HIS A 32 12.82 10.05 -4.21
CA HIS A 32 14.16 10.59 -4.44
C HIS A 32 15.01 10.59 -3.16
N GLU A 33 14.45 11.07 -2.03
CA GLU A 33 15.14 11.19 -0.74
C GLU A 33 15.57 9.83 -0.20
N TYR A 34 14.66 8.86 -0.19
CA TYR A 34 14.92 7.52 0.35
C TYR A 34 15.40 6.52 -0.70
N LYS A 35 15.54 6.95 -1.97
CA LYS A 35 15.94 6.09 -3.10
C LYS A 35 15.08 4.84 -3.21
N LEU A 36 13.77 5.07 -3.26
CA LEU A 36 12.76 4.02 -3.40
C LEU A 36 12.34 3.86 -4.86
N ALA A 37 11.83 2.67 -5.18
CA ALA A 37 11.10 2.41 -6.41
C ALA A 37 9.59 2.42 -6.12
N SER A 38 8.80 2.88 -7.10
CA SER A 38 7.34 2.84 -7.02
C SER A 38 6.77 2.11 -8.22
N THR A 39 5.83 1.19 -7.95
CA THR A 39 5.06 0.47 -8.98
C THR A 39 3.58 0.43 -8.57
N GLN A 40 2.68 0.29 -9.55
CA GLN A 40 1.26 0.11 -9.28
C GLN A 40 0.74 -1.09 -10.04
N ILE A 41 0.23 -2.08 -9.34
CA ILE A 41 -0.27 -3.35 -9.90
C ILE A 41 -1.52 -3.76 -9.14
N ASN A 42 -2.59 -4.11 -9.86
CA ASN A 42 -3.80 -4.73 -9.29
C ASN A 42 -4.40 -4.00 -8.07
N GLY A 43 -4.51 -2.66 -8.14
CA GLY A 43 -5.04 -1.86 -7.04
C GLY A 43 -4.12 -1.76 -5.82
N GLN A 44 -2.84 -2.05 -6.01
CA GLN A 44 -1.78 -1.87 -5.01
C GLN A 44 -0.77 -0.87 -5.53
N ARG A 45 -0.50 0.16 -4.75
CA ARG A 45 0.64 1.04 -4.99
C ARG A 45 1.76 0.62 -4.06
N ILE A 46 2.89 0.24 -4.66
CA ILE A 46 3.99 -0.44 -3.99
C ILE A 46 5.19 0.50 -4.00
N LEU A 47 5.68 0.87 -2.83
CA LEU A 47 6.97 1.51 -2.63
C LEU A 47 7.93 0.50 -2.02
N SER A 48 9.10 0.33 -2.61
CA SER A 48 10.10 -0.62 -2.13
C SER A 48 11.51 -0.07 -2.21
N ILE A 49 12.42 -0.61 -1.41
CA ILE A 49 13.86 -0.36 -1.56
C ILE A 49 14.26 -0.75 -2.98
N GLN A 50 15.08 0.07 -3.63
CA GLN A 50 15.58 -0.25 -4.96
C GLN A 50 16.44 -1.54 -4.90
N PRO A 51 16.33 -2.45 -5.89
CA PRO A 51 17.07 -3.71 -5.90
C PRO A 51 18.58 -3.56 -5.75
N ILE A 52 19.15 -2.49 -6.25
CA ILE A 52 20.60 -2.20 -6.12
C ILE A 52 21.05 -1.96 -4.67
N ARG A 53 20.10 -1.66 -3.76
CA ARG A 53 20.38 -1.39 -2.34
C ARG A 53 20.06 -2.57 -1.43
N TRP A 54 19.51 -3.63 -1.97
CA TRP A 54 19.13 -4.81 -1.21
C TRP A 54 19.73 -6.05 -1.87
N SER A 55 20.71 -6.65 -1.21
CA SER A 55 21.39 -7.86 -1.69
C SER A 55 20.93 -9.15 -0.99
N GLY A 56 20.07 -9.02 0.02
CA GLY A 56 19.53 -10.16 0.76
C GLY A 56 18.30 -10.79 0.07
N PRO A 57 17.82 -11.94 0.58
CA PRO A 57 16.54 -12.51 0.15
C PRO A 57 15.40 -11.57 0.54
N THR A 58 14.27 -11.69 -0.17
CA THR A 58 13.04 -10.98 0.23
C THR A 58 12.65 -11.39 1.65
N PRO A 59 12.39 -10.42 2.56
CA PRO A 59 11.96 -10.74 3.92
C PRO A 59 10.71 -11.61 3.96
N GLY A 60 10.60 -12.46 4.96
CA GLY A 60 9.45 -13.35 5.13
C GLY A 60 8.22 -12.65 5.69
N ILE A 61 7.13 -13.42 5.84
CA ILE A 61 5.84 -12.90 6.34
C ILE A 61 5.91 -12.39 7.78
N GLU A 62 6.84 -12.89 8.57
CA GLU A 62 7.13 -12.47 9.94
C GLU A 62 7.63 -11.02 10.02
N CYS A 63 8.16 -10.50 8.91
CA CYS A 63 8.59 -9.11 8.79
C CYS A 63 7.45 -8.18 8.34
N GLU A 64 6.27 -8.72 8.02
CA GLU A 64 5.16 -7.95 7.48
C GLU A 64 4.09 -7.65 8.54
N ILE A 65 3.63 -6.40 8.54
CA ILE A 65 2.52 -5.93 9.37
C ILE A 65 1.37 -5.44 8.49
N PHE A 66 0.16 -5.57 9.01
CA PHE A 66 -1.06 -4.99 8.48
C PHE A 66 -1.35 -3.67 9.19
N VAL A 67 -1.62 -2.63 8.43
CA VAL A 67 -2.04 -1.33 8.95
C VAL A 67 -3.42 -1.01 8.40
N GLY A 68 -4.39 -0.91 9.30
CA GLY A 68 -5.78 -0.60 8.96
C GLY A 68 -6.26 0.71 9.56
N ARG A 69 -7.51 1.09 9.24
CA ARG A 69 -8.13 2.36 9.67
C ARG A 69 -7.37 3.61 9.21
N ILE A 70 -6.69 3.52 8.09
CA ILE A 70 -5.98 4.65 7.50
C ILE A 70 -7.03 5.63 6.95
N PRO A 71 -7.01 6.91 7.35
CA PRO A 71 -7.87 7.93 6.75
C PRO A 71 -7.66 8.02 5.24
N LYS A 72 -8.73 8.25 4.49
CA LYS A 72 -8.67 8.35 3.00
C LYS A 72 -7.81 9.51 2.47
N THR A 73 -7.35 10.38 3.36
CA THR A 73 -6.49 11.52 3.03
C THR A 73 -5.01 11.27 3.30
N ILE A 74 -4.66 10.10 3.85
CA ILE A 74 -3.30 9.72 4.23
C ILE A 74 -2.76 8.74 3.19
N TYR A 75 -1.55 9.00 2.74
CA TYR A 75 -0.86 8.24 1.71
C TYR A 75 0.58 7.91 2.15
N GLU A 76 1.37 7.38 1.23
CA GLU A 76 2.73 6.91 1.49
C GLU A 76 3.67 8.01 1.99
N ASP A 77 3.43 9.26 1.58
CA ASP A 77 4.20 10.43 2.03
C ASP A 77 4.11 10.68 3.53
N THR A 78 3.03 10.22 4.15
CA THR A 78 2.85 10.25 5.62
C THR A 78 3.22 8.92 6.26
N LEU A 79 2.84 7.80 5.63
CA LEU A 79 3.04 6.46 6.18
C LEU A 79 4.53 6.07 6.20
N TYR A 80 5.26 6.27 5.11
CA TYR A 80 6.65 5.81 5.03
C TYR A 80 7.54 6.45 6.11
N PRO A 81 7.56 7.77 6.30
CA PRO A 81 8.37 8.38 7.36
C PRO A 81 7.98 7.90 8.75
N LEU A 82 6.68 7.74 9.03
CA LEU A 82 6.19 7.27 10.32
C LEU A 82 6.72 5.87 10.66
N PHE A 83 6.59 4.92 9.75
CA PHE A 83 7.02 3.55 9.97
C PHE A 83 8.55 3.40 9.89
N LYS A 84 9.20 4.23 9.10
CA LYS A 84 10.67 4.30 8.99
C LYS A 84 11.35 4.71 10.31
N MET A 85 10.68 5.47 11.17
CA MET A 85 11.23 5.81 12.50
C MET A 85 11.39 4.60 13.41
N VAL A 86 10.63 3.54 13.20
CA VAL A 86 10.69 2.31 14.00
C VAL A 86 11.75 1.35 13.49
N GLY A 87 11.96 1.28 12.19
CA GLY A 87 12.93 0.37 11.58
C GLY A 87 13.07 0.55 10.07
N GLU A 88 13.93 -0.26 9.47
CA GLU A 88 14.18 -0.20 8.02
C GLU A 88 13.01 -0.85 7.26
N VAL A 89 12.25 -0.02 6.54
CA VAL A 89 11.11 -0.46 5.74
C VAL A 89 11.61 -1.01 4.41
N PHE A 90 11.37 -2.29 4.15
CA PHE A 90 11.67 -2.95 2.88
C PHE A 90 10.66 -2.58 1.81
N GLN A 91 9.34 -2.61 2.14
CA GLN A 91 8.27 -2.36 1.19
C GLN A 91 7.01 -1.85 1.90
N ILE A 92 6.29 -0.92 1.25
CA ILE A 92 4.91 -0.55 1.58
C ILE A 92 4.01 -0.90 0.40
N ARG A 93 2.89 -1.58 0.65
CA ARG A 93 1.84 -1.89 -0.32
C ARG A 93 0.56 -1.19 0.12
N LEU A 94 0.31 0.01 -0.39
CA LEU A 94 -0.93 0.76 -0.13
C LEU A 94 -2.03 0.27 -1.07
N MET A 95 -3.16 -0.12 -0.48
CA MET A 95 -4.32 -0.53 -1.26
C MET A 95 -5.09 0.69 -1.74
N VAL A 96 -5.27 0.78 -3.05
CA VAL A 96 -5.98 1.88 -3.72
C VAL A 96 -7.13 1.33 -4.56
N ASP A 97 -8.12 2.16 -4.79
CA ASP A 97 -9.21 1.87 -5.72
C ASP A 97 -8.88 2.34 -7.16
N MET A 98 -9.83 2.18 -8.07
CA MET A 98 -9.66 2.61 -9.45
C MET A 98 -9.52 4.14 -9.63
N ALA A 99 -9.94 4.92 -8.63
CA ALA A 99 -9.78 6.38 -8.60
C ALA A 99 -8.49 6.80 -7.88
N GLU A 100 -7.58 5.86 -7.60
CA GLU A 100 -6.33 6.05 -6.84
C GLU A 100 -6.54 6.56 -5.40
N LEU A 101 -7.74 6.40 -4.86
CA LEU A 101 -8.02 6.70 -3.47
C LEU A 101 -7.67 5.51 -2.59
N THR A 102 -7.08 5.77 -1.43
CA THR A 102 -6.75 4.69 -0.49
C THR A 102 -8.01 3.98 -0.01
N ARG A 103 -7.95 2.64 0.02
CA ARG A 103 -8.98 1.77 0.59
C ARG A 103 -8.97 1.76 2.13
N GLY A 104 -8.02 2.46 2.75
CA GLY A 104 -7.92 2.62 4.20
C GLY A 104 -7.05 1.58 4.89
N TYR A 105 -6.23 0.84 4.14
CA TYR A 105 -5.28 -0.11 4.70
C TYR A 105 -4.07 -0.32 3.80
N CYS A 106 -2.96 -0.75 4.41
CA CYS A 106 -1.74 -1.12 3.70
C CYS A 106 -1.06 -2.29 4.41
N PHE A 107 -0.09 -2.88 3.73
CA PHE A 107 0.87 -3.82 4.29
C PHE A 107 2.25 -3.18 4.27
N ILE A 108 2.98 -3.32 5.36
CA ILE A 108 4.34 -2.80 5.49
C ILE A 108 5.26 -3.94 5.86
N MET A 109 6.29 -4.14 5.08
CA MET A 109 7.30 -5.16 5.29
C MET A 109 8.59 -4.48 5.74
N TYR A 110 9.12 -4.92 6.86
CA TYR A 110 10.43 -4.52 7.36
C TYR A 110 11.53 -5.43 6.85
N THR A 111 12.76 -5.03 7.02
CA THR A 111 13.92 -5.87 6.67
C THR A 111 14.17 -7.00 7.67
N ASN A 112 13.62 -6.88 8.89
CA ASN A 112 13.75 -7.89 9.95
C ASN A 112 12.45 -7.98 10.79
N PRO A 113 12.21 -9.12 11.46
CA PRO A 113 10.99 -9.33 12.25
C PRO A 113 10.94 -8.52 13.56
N GLU A 114 12.08 -8.13 14.13
CA GLU A 114 12.15 -7.34 15.35
C GLU A 114 11.57 -5.94 15.13
N ASP A 115 11.83 -5.32 13.99
CA ASP A 115 11.27 -4.02 13.61
C ASP A 115 9.76 -4.12 13.41
N ALA A 116 9.29 -5.21 12.79
CA ALA A 116 7.87 -5.47 12.63
C ALA A 116 7.16 -5.61 14.01
N ALA A 117 7.74 -6.36 14.92
CA ALA A 117 7.21 -6.52 16.28
C ALA A 117 7.18 -5.18 17.04
N ARG A 118 8.26 -4.38 16.96
CA ARG A 118 8.31 -3.04 17.56
C ARG A 118 7.25 -2.12 16.99
N ALA A 119 7.03 -2.15 15.68
CA ALA A 119 6.03 -1.32 15.03
C ALA A 119 4.61 -1.64 15.51
N ILE A 120 4.28 -2.92 15.73
CA ILE A 120 2.99 -3.32 16.29
C ILE A 120 2.81 -2.72 17.70
N ILE A 121 3.83 -2.79 18.55
CA ILE A 121 3.76 -2.30 19.93
C ILE A 121 3.67 -0.77 19.97
N GLN A 122 4.47 -0.07 19.18
CA GLN A 122 4.61 1.39 19.25
C GLN A 122 3.56 2.14 18.45
N LEU A 123 3.08 1.58 17.35
CA LEU A 123 2.21 2.29 16.39
C LEU A 123 0.75 1.77 16.37
N ASP A 124 0.41 0.68 17.08
CA ASP A 124 -1.00 0.35 17.24
C ASP A 124 -1.69 1.46 18.06
N GLN A 125 -2.86 1.89 17.61
CA GLN A 125 -3.63 3.03 18.14
C GLN A 125 -2.92 4.39 18.03
N TYR A 126 -1.86 4.52 17.24
CA TYR A 126 -1.22 5.81 16.97
C TYR A 126 -2.21 6.76 16.29
N GLU A 127 -2.29 7.98 16.79
CA GLU A 127 -3.17 9.02 16.23
C GLU A 127 -2.48 9.69 15.02
N ILE A 128 -2.78 9.20 13.82
CA ILE A 128 -2.16 9.67 12.58
C ILE A 128 -2.73 11.01 12.08
N SER A 129 -3.92 11.35 12.55
CA SER A 129 -4.55 12.66 12.35
C SER A 129 -5.57 12.89 13.47
N PRO A 130 -5.98 14.14 13.75
CA PRO A 130 -6.87 14.47 14.87
C PRO A 130 -8.09 13.55 14.97
N GLY A 131 -8.20 12.80 16.06
CA GLY A 131 -9.28 11.85 16.35
C GLY A 131 -9.25 10.57 15.49
N ARG A 132 -8.19 10.31 14.72
CA ARG A 132 -8.08 9.15 13.84
C ARG A 132 -6.88 8.28 14.22
N LYS A 133 -7.16 7.13 14.79
CA LYS A 133 -6.15 6.15 15.20
C LYS A 133 -6.06 5.02 14.20
N ILE A 134 -4.84 4.68 13.79
CA ILE A 134 -4.56 3.51 12.96
C ILE A 134 -4.56 2.23 13.80
N ARG A 135 -4.74 1.11 13.13
CA ARG A 135 -4.63 -0.22 13.71
C ARG A 135 -3.43 -0.93 13.10
N VAL A 136 -2.51 -1.38 13.93
CA VAL A 136 -1.31 -2.10 13.48
C VAL A 136 -1.31 -3.51 14.06
N LEU A 137 -1.22 -4.52 13.19
CA LEU A 137 -1.29 -5.94 13.54
C LEU A 137 -0.23 -6.72 12.76
N ALA A 138 0.16 -7.89 13.26
CA ALA A 138 0.93 -8.84 12.46
C ALA A 138 0.14 -9.21 11.19
N SER A 139 0.82 -9.25 10.05
CA SER A 139 0.21 -9.74 8.81
C SER A 139 -0.02 -11.25 8.94
N VAL A 140 -1.23 -11.67 8.65
CA VAL A 140 -1.58 -13.09 8.64
C VAL A 140 -1.80 -13.50 7.20
N ASN A 141 -0.92 -14.34 6.69
CA ASN A 141 -1.09 -14.92 5.36
C ASN A 141 -2.25 -15.93 5.39
N LYS A 142 -3.46 -15.41 5.22
CA LYS A 142 -4.63 -16.26 5.07
C LYS A 142 -4.73 -16.68 3.60
N CYS A 143 -3.99 -17.72 3.23
CA CYS A 143 -4.15 -18.40 1.95
C CYS A 143 -5.51 -19.11 1.88
N LYS A 144 -6.60 -18.37 2.14
CA LYS A 144 -7.97 -18.88 2.08
C LYS A 144 -8.66 -18.26 0.87
N LEU A 145 -9.03 -19.10 -0.07
CA LEU A 145 -9.88 -18.73 -1.18
C LEU A 145 -11.32 -19.07 -0.80
N TYR A 146 -12.19 -18.06 -0.80
CA TYR A 146 -13.63 -18.26 -0.66
C TYR A 146 -14.21 -18.42 -2.06
N ILE A 147 -14.83 -19.57 -2.31
CA ILE A 147 -15.55 -19.88 -3.55
C ILE A 147 -17.04 -19.95 -3.22
N GLY A 148 -17.85 -19.12 -3.85
CA GLY A 148 -19.29 -19.12 -3.62
C GLY A 148 -20.03 -18.10 -4.48
N PRO A 149 -21.37 -18.21 -4.56
CA PRO A 149 -22.20 -19.31 -4.05
C PRO A 149 -22.01 -20.59 -4.88
N LEU A 150 -21.87 -21.72 -4.20
CA LEU A 150 -21.81 -23.03 -4.87
C LEU A 150 -23.18 -23.69 -4.81
N PRO A 151 -23.62 -24.42 -5.87
CA PRO A 151 -24.78 -25.27 -5.80
C PRO A 151 -24.66 -26.31 -4.69
N TRP A 152 -25.76 -26.64 -4.02
CA TRP A 152 -25.77 -27.52 -2.85
C TRP A 152 -25.31 -28.97 -3.12
N HIS A 153 -25.33 -29.38 -4.39
CA HIS A 153 -24.98 -30.74 -4.83
C HIS A 153 -23.52 -30.90 -5.26
N ILE A 154 -22.73 -29.82 -5.20
CA ILE A 154 -21.29 -29.88 -5.55
C ILE A 154 -20.50 -30.48 -4.38
N GLU A 155 -19.77 -31.54 -4.65
CA GLU A 155 -18.88 -32.16 -3.69
C GLU A 155 -17.49 -31.50 -3.63
N SER A 156 -16.81 -31.68 -2.49
CA SER A 156 -15.50 -31.07 -2.24
C SER A 156 -14.43 -31.47 -3.27
N GLU A 157 -14.49 -32.69 -3.80
CA GLU A 157 -13.58 -33.22 -4.82
C GLU A 157 -13.72 -32.49 -6.14
N GLU A 158 -14.95 -32.14 -6.55
CA GLU A 158 -15.20 -31.36 -7.76
C GLU A 158 -14.64 -29.95 -7.64
N VAL A 159 -14.83 -29.29 -6.48
CA VAL A 159 -14.27 -27.97 -6.20
C VAL A 159 -12.73 -27.99 -6.27
N VAL A 160 -12.09 -29.03 -5.73
CA VAL A 160 -10.63 -29.19 -5.78
C VAL A 160 -10.15 -29.38 -7.22
N ARG A 161 -10.87 -30.16 -8.04
CA ARG A 161 -10.53 -30.37 -9.46
C ARG A 161 -10.62 -29.07 -10.26
N VAL A 162 -11.69 -28.32 -10.09
CA VAL A 162 -11.88 -27.01 -10.76
C VAL A 162 -10.81 -26.01 -10.30
N ARG A 163 -10.45 -26.00 -9.01
CA ARG A 163 -9.37 -25.16 -8.47
C ARG A 163 -8.04 -25.41 -9.19
N SER A 164 -7.71 -26.66 -9.47
CA SER A 164 -6.47 -27.02 -10.17
C SER A 164 -6.44 -26.44 -11.58
N LEU A 165 -7.56 -26.44 -12.28
CA LEU A 165 -7.69 -25.85 -13.61
C LEU A 165 -7.58 -24.31 -13.59
N PHE A 166 -8.19 -23.64 -12.61
CA PHE A 166 -8.11 -22.18 -12.48
C PHE A 166 -6.72 -21.68 -12.08
N ILE A 167 -5.98 -22.39 -11.24
CA ILE A 167 -4.58 -22.05 -10.92
C ILE A 167 -3.72 -22.15 -12.18
N PHE A 168 -3.93 -23.15 -13.03
CA PHE A 168 -3.23 -23.30 -14.30
C PHE A 168 -3.55 -22.13 -15.27
N TYR A 169 -4.81 -21.70 -15.33
CA TYR A 169 -5.22 -20.54 -16.16
C TYR A 169 -4.67 -19.21 -15.65
N ALA A 170 -4.68 -19.00 -14.33
CA ALA A 170 -4.10 -17.79 -13.73
C ALA A 170 -2.58 -17.70 -13.99
N TYR A 171 -1.87 -18.82 -14.00
CA TYR A 171 -0.42 -18.86 -14.29
C TYR A 171 -0.11 -18.53 -15.75
N ILE A 172 -0.99 -18.85 -16.69
CA ILE A 172 -0.82 -18.55 -18.12
C ILE A 172 -1.08 -17.07 -18.45
N TYR A 173 -1.92 -16.38 -17.68
CA TYR A 173 -2.21 -14.95 -17.89
C TYR A 173 -1.26 -14.00 -17.15
N TYR A 174 -0.33 -14.52 -16.31
CA TYR A 174 0.65 -13.73 -15.55
C TYR A 174 2.11 -13.98 -15.98
N LEU A 175 2.34 -14.68 -17.07
CA LEU A 175 3.61 -14.79 -17.79
C LEU A 175 3.54 -13.92 -19.07
#